data_cb41293f479cad9f36856a294725d983
#
_entry.id   cb41293f479cad9f36856a294725d983
#
_cell.length_a   1.000
_cell.length_b   1.000
_cell.length_c   1.000
_cell.angle_alpha   90.00
_cell.angle_beta   90.00
_cell.angle_gamma   90.00
#
_symmetry.space_group_name_H-M   'P 1'
#
loop_
_entity.id
_entity.type
_entity.pdbx_description
1 polymer ?
#
loop_
_entity_poly.entity_id
_entity_poly.type
_entity_poly.pdbx_seq_one_letter_code
_entity_poly.pdbx_strand_id
1 'polypeptide(L)'
;MRNHILPAVKCNAKLWLVNIFPKYISLGNIALVAMALMTSCDSMSSDFANLTNSFSPPSPAQAAQWALDPYDAENQRRGTVLLANAPWGGTPAYLAMYRLYVEDNADPLVKACALDALARHGEASDAQLVAKQLQNKNIQVKVAAAKALQRIHDPQVTSILCSRGTDENEDSSVRIEVAIALGQYAADDSFQALCAMIDQRELAVNFAANDSLRLLTDHDFALDRRLWLSWYRANKKPFRKELQYLYPTYQREKGFWDHITFWAPLTFEKPGVPVGMDESKLAPSTAPEDFQNLGNTK
;
A
#
# COMPACT_ATOMS: atom_id res chain seq x y z
N MET A 1 21.73 53.84 -6.84
CA MET A 1 21.80 54.38 -8.22
C MET A 1 21.63 53.26 -9.23
N ARG A 2 20.73 53.54 -10.18
CA ARG A 2 20.36 52.81 -11.40
C ARG A 2 19.56 51.49 -11.28
N ASN A 3 18.26 51.72 -11.36
CA ASN A 3 17.23 50.77 -11.77
C ASN A 3 17.46 50.34 -13.23
N HIS A 4 17.35 49.02 -13.49
CA HIS A 4 17.07 48.54 -14.84
C HIS A 4 15.77 47.70 -14.78
N ILE A 5 14.72 48.38 -15.24
CA ILE A 5 13.41 47.82 -15.55
C ILE A 5 13.52 47.16 -16.93
N LEU A 6 13.24 45.90 -17.05
CA LEU A 6 13.05 45.21 -18.33
C LEU A 6 11.55 45.18 -18.69
N PRO A 7 11.18 45.46 -19.93
CA PRO A 7 9.80 45.61 -20.34
C PRO A 7 9.11 44.26 -20.57
N ALA A 8 7.84 44.22 -20.16
CA ALA A 8 6.93 43.09 -20.40
C ALA A 8 6.64 42.92 -21.90
N VAL A 9 6.96 41.76 -22.46
CA VAL A 9 6.55 41.34 -23.79
C VAL A 9 5.13 40.81 -23.72
N LYS A 10 4.17 41.58 -24.22
CA LYS A 10 2.80 41.15 -24.48
C LYS A 10 2.78 40.22 -25.69
N CYS A 11 2.61 38.93 -25.50
CA CYS A 11 2.39 38.00 -26.59
C CYS A 11 0.88 37.96 -26.93
N ASN A 12 0.50 38.70 -27.98
CA ASN A 12 -0.81 38.66 -28.60
C ASN A 12 -0.88 37.42 -29.52
N ALA A 13 -1.39 36.29 -29.00
CA ALA A 13 -1.77 35.15 -29.83
C ALA A 13 -3.16 35.40 -30.43
N LYS A 14 -3.20 35.97 -31.64
CA LYS A 14 -4.41 35.94 -32.49
C LYS A 14 -4.60 34.51 -32.97
N LEU A 15 -5.64 33.85 -32.48
CA LEU A 15 -6.16 32.59 -33.06
C LEU A 15 -6.61 32.86 -34.49
N TRP A 16 -5.86 32.32 -35.44
CA TRP A 16 -6.33 32.13 -36.82
C TRP A 16 -7.06 30.75 -36.86
N LEU A 17 -8.36 30.78 -36.65
CA LEU A 17 -9.26 29.66 -37.04
C LEU A 17 -9.34 29.69 -38.57
N VAL A 18 -8.56 28.85 -39.21
CA VAL A 18 -8.71 28.58 -40.65
C VAL A 18 -9.91 27.67 -40.82
N ASN A 19 -11.03 28.29 -41.23
CA ASN A 19 -12.20 27.61 -41.73
C ASN A 19 -11.88 26.94 -43.08
N ILE A 20 -11.43 25.70 -43.07
CA ILE A 20 -11.41 24.84 -44.27
C ILE A 20 -12.40 23.72 -44.05
N PHE A 21 -13.67 24.01 -44.21
CA PHE A 21 -14.69 22.98 -44.48
C PHE A 21 -14.86 22.91 -46.02
N PRO A 22 -14.49 21.82 -46.68
CA PRO A 22 -14.88 21.61 -48.07
C PRO A 22 -16.35 21.31 -48.10
N LYS A 23 -17.11 22.16 -48.77
CA LYS A 23 -18.56 22.20 -48.89
C LYS A 23 -19.20 21.07 -49.72
N TYR A 24 -18.51 19.99 -50.02
CA TYR A 24 -19.03 18.88 -50.86
C TYR A 24 -18.55 17.51 -50.39
N ILE A 25 -18.83 17.16 -49.12
CA ILE A 25 -18.85 15.73 -48.75
C ILE A 25 -20.34 15.35 -48.68
N SER A 26 -20.87 14.76 -49.75
CA SER A 26 -22.24 14.26 -49.74
C SER A 26 -22.36 13.11 -48.74
N LEU A 27 -23.48 13.04 -48.01
CA LEU A 27 -23.77 11.95 -47.07
C LEU A 27 -23.58 10.56 -47.71
N GLY A 28 -23.73 10.46 -49.04
CA GLY A 28 -23.46 9.24 -49.79
C GLY A 28 -22.01 8.78 -49.78
N ASN A 29 -21.03 9.71 -49.76
CA ASN A 29 -19.62 9.32 -49.72
C ASN A 29 -19.17 8.86 -48.33
N ILE A 30 -19.79 9.38 -47.27
CA ILE A 30 -19.55 8.90 -45.90
C ILE A 30 -20.12 7.50 -45.71
N ALA A 31 -21.30 7.23 -46.26
CA ALA A 31 -21.93 5.90 -46.23
C ALA A 31 -21.10 4.86 -47.02
N LEU A 32 -20.52 5.27 -48.18
CA LEU A 32 -19.69 4.40 -49.00
C LEU A 32 -18.34 4.05 -48.34
N VAL A 33 -17.72 5.02 -47.67
CA VAL A 33 -16.49 4.78 -46.88
C VAL A 33 -16.81 3.91 -45.67
N ALA A 34 -17.92 4.14 -44.98
CA ALA A 34 -18.36 3.28 -43.86
C ALA A 34 -18.67 1.86 -44.29
N MET A 35 -19.28 1.68 -45.50
CA MET A 35 -19.59 0.36 -46.05
C MET A 35 -18.34 -0.37 -46.55
N ALA A 36 -17.35 0.36 -47.09
CA ALA A 36 -16.05 -0.22 -47.47
C ALA A 36 -15.21 -0.68 -46.29
N LEU A 37 -15.37 -0.07 -45.12
CA LEU A 37 -14.74 -0.49 -43.88
C LEU A 37 -15.36 -1.76 -43.27
N MET A 38 -16.58 -2.12 -43.66
CA MET A 38 -17.27 -3.30 -43.15
C MET A 38 -16.97 -4.58 -43.96
N THR A 39 -16.33 -4.50 -45.11
CA THR A 39 -16.08 -5.65 -46.00
C THR A 39 -14.65 -6.15 -46.00
N SER A 40 -13.81 -5.59 -45.19
CA SER A 40 -12.39 -5.99 -45.11
C SER A 40 -12.12 -6.80 -43.87
N CYS A 41 -12.19 -8.09 -44.03
CA CYS A 41 -11.35 -9.13 -43.41
C CYS A 41 -11.69 -9.63 -42.01
N ASP A 42 -11.92 -10.92 -41.93
CA ASP A 42 -11.83 -11.75 -40.70
C ASP A 42 -10.52 -11.58 -39.93
N SER A 43 -9.44 -11.13 -40.57
CA SER A 43 -8.16 -10.85 -39.90
C SER A 43 -8.21 -9.59 -39.04
N MET A 44 -8.94 -8.53 -39.41
CA MET A 44 -9.06 -7.32 -38.60
C MET A 44 -9.88 -7.54 -37.32
N SER A 45 -10.84 -8.46 -37.33
CA SER A 45 -11.59 -8.80 -36.11
C SER A 45 -10.74 -9.55 -35.09
N SER A 46 -9.85 -10.41 -35.55
CA SER A 46 -8.90 -11.11 -34.68
C SER A 46 -7.81 -10.19 -34.12
N ASP A 47 -7.32 -9.25 -34.93
CA ASP A 47 -6.32 -8.27 -34.49
C ASP A 47 -6.93 -7.24 -33.52
N PHE A 48 -8.18 -6.83 -33.76
CA PHE A 48 -8.91 -5.97 -32.84
C PHE A 48 -9.27 -6.68 -31.53
N ALA A 49 -9.64 -7.96 -31.60
CA ALA A 49 -9.85 -8.81 -30.42
C ALA A 49 -8.53 -9.00 -29.62
N ASN A 50 -7.43 -9.21 -30.32
CA ASN A 50 -6.10 -9.32 -29.69
C ASN A 50 -5.65 -7.97 -29.06
N LEU A 51 -5.95 -6.85 -29.73
CA LEU A 51 -5.67 -5.52 -29.17
C LEU A 51 -6.55 -5.23 -27.94
N THR A 52 -7.83 -5.53 -27.98
CA THR A 52 -8.74 -5.35 -26.83
C THR A 52 -8.38 -6.31 -25.69
N ASN A 53 -7.98 -7.54 -25.99
CA ASN A 53 -7.51 -8.50 -24.99
C ASN A 53 -6.20 -8.04 -24.33
N SER A 54 -5.33 -7.33 -25.06
CA SER A 54 -4.09 -6.78 -24.51
C SER A 54 -4.34 -5.63 -23.51
N PHE A 55 -5.48 -4.95 -23.60
CA PHE A 55 -5.91 -3.90 -22.68
C PHE A 55 -6.90 -4.39 -21.61
N SER A 56 -7.39 -5.61 -21.73
CA SER A 56 -8.27 -6.19 -20.71
C SER A 56 -7.48 -6.64 -19.50
N PRO A 57 -7.93 -6.35 -18.26
CA PRO A 57 -7.29 -6.90 -17.08
C PRO A 57 -7.33 -8.43 -17.14
N PRO A 58 -6.27 -9.10 -16.67
CA PRO A 58 -6.21 -10.57 -16.69
C PRO A 58 -7.38 -11.16 -15.89
N SER A 59 -7.92 -12.26 -16.40
CA SER A 59 -8.99 -12.98 -15.70
C SER A 59 -8.48 -13.61 -14.40
N PRO A 60 -9.37 -13.89 -13.42
CA PRO A 60 -8.99 -14.62 -12.20
C PRO A 60 -8.26 -15.93 -12.46
N ALA A 61 -8.70 -16.68 -13.46
CA ALA A 61 -8.06 -17.94 -13.85
C ALA A 61 -6.66 -17.72 -14.40
N GLN A 62 -6.46 -16.69 -15.20
CA GLN A 62 -5.16 -16.32 -15.73
C GLN A 62 -4.20 -15.83 -14.63
N ALA A 63 -4.69 -15.05 -13.67
CA ALA A 63 -3.91 -14.64 -12.52
C ALA A 63 -3.45 -15.84 -11.68
N ALA A 64 -4.34 -16.81 -11.45
CA ALA A 64 -3.99 -18.05 -10.74
C ALA A 64 -2.98 -18.90 -11.53
N GLN A 65 -3.15 -19.00 -12.85
CA GLN A 65 -2.20 -19.71 -13.71
C GLN A 65 -0.82 -19.06 -13.66
N TRP A 66 -0.72 -17.76 -13.73
CA TRP A 66 0.54 -17.05 -13.60
C TRP A 66 1.17 -17.22 -12.22
N ALA A 67 0.37 -17.11 -11.16
CA ALA A 67 0.87 -17.30 -9.81
C ALA A 67 1.49 -18.70 -9.59
N LEU A 68 0.97 -19.71 -10.27
CA LEU A 68 1.42 -21.10 -10.15
C LEU A 68 2.47 -21.50 -11.20
N ASP A 69 2.96 -20.59 -12.04
CA ASP A 69 3.95 -20.89 -13.07
C ASP A 69 5.32 -21.23 -12.43
N PRO A 70 5.79 -22.49 -12.47
CA PRO A 70 7.03 -22.87 -11.80
C PRO A 70 8.29 -22.45 -12.56
N TYR A 71 8.15 -21.98 -13.79
CA TYR A 71 9.28 -21.68 -14.67
C TYR A 71 9.55 -20.20 -14.86
N ASP A 72 8.60 -19.34 -14.50
CA ASP A 72 8.71 -17.89 -14.68
C ASP A 72 8.38 -17.14 -13.40
N ALA A 73 9.42 -16.64 -12.73
CA ALA A 73 9.28 -15.86 -11.50
C ALA A 73 8.51 -14.53 -11.71
N GLU A 74 8.59 -13.92 -12.92
CA GLU A 74 7.84 -12.71 -13.22
C GLU A 74 6.35 -13.01 -13.33
N ASN A 75 5.96 -14.12 -13.95
CA ASN A 75 4.57 -14.60 -13.93
C ASN A 75 4.11 -14.88 -12.51
N GLN A 76 4.91 -15.60 -11.70
CA GLN A 76 4.58 -15.83 -10.28
C GLN A 76 4.36 -14.53 -9.53
N ARG A 77 5.26 -13.57 -9.68
CA ARG A 77 5.16 -12.26 -9.06
C ARG A 77 3.88 -11.53 -9.46
N ARG A 78 3.62 -11.41 -10.78
CA ARG A 78 2.43 -10.73 -11.31
C ARG A 78 1.14 -11.41 -10.89
N GLY A 79 1.08 -12.73 -10.99
CA GLY A 79 -0.06 -13.52 -10.56
C GLY A 79 -0.34 -13.37 -9.08
N THR A 80 0.68 -13.47 -8.23
CA THR A 80 0.55 -13.30 -6.76
C THR A 80 0.03 -11.90 -6.39
N VAL A 81 0.53 -10.84 -7.04
CA VAL A 81 0.04 -9.47 -6.81
C VAL A 81 -1.43 -9.31 -7.22
N LEU A 82 -1.82 -9.89 -8.35
CA LEU A 82 -3.22 -9.84 -8.80
C LEU A 82 -4.15 -10.57 -7.84
N LEU A 83 -3.75 -11.75 -7.36
CA LEU A 83 -4.50 -12.51 -6.37
C LEU A 83 -4.57 -11.77 -5.03
N ALA A 84 -3.46 -11.21 -4.56
CA ALA A 84 -3.40 -10.44 -3.31
C ALA A 84 -4.31 -9.21 -3.31
N ASN A 85 -4.49 -8.57 -4.48
CA ASN A 85 -5.36 -7.41 -4.63
C ASN A 85 -6.84 -7.78 -4.85
N ALA A 86 -7.15 -9.05 -5.11
CA ALA A 86 -8.52 -9.49 -5.33
C ALA A 86 -9.26 -9.70 -4.00
N PRO A 87 -10.57 -9.34 -3.89
CA PRO A 87 -11.35 -9.57 -2.67
C PRO A 87 -11.43 -11.05 -2.26
N TRP A 88 -11.27 -11.96 -3.21
CA TRP A 88 -11.28 -13.41 -3.01
C TRP A 88 -9.88 -14.02 -2.86
N GLY A 89 -8.83 -13.19 -2.79
CA GLY A 89 -7.44 -13.60 -2.66
C GLY A 89 -7.11 -14.31 -1.34
N GLY A 90 -7.99 -14.25 -0.35
CA GLY A 90 -7.86 -14.91 0.96
C GLY A 90 -8.45 -16.34 1.02
N THR A 91 -8.69 -17.01 -0.12
CA THR A 91 -9.15 -18.39 -0.05
C THR A 91 -8.08 -19.33 0.53
N PRO A 92 -8.46 -20.43 1.22
CA PRO A 92 -7.49 -21.32 1.86
C PRO A 92 -6.39 -21.84 0.92
N ALA A 93 -6.73 -22.09 -0.34
CA ALA A 93 -5.77 -22.54 -1.35
C ALA A 93 -4.71 -21.47 -1.65
N TYR A 94 -5.10 -20.21 -1.78
CA TYR A 94 -4.16 -19.12 -2.02
C TYR A 94 -3.34 -18.79 -0.77
N LEU A 95 -3.93 -18.84 0.42
CA LEU A 95 -3.18 -18.68 1.66
C LEU A 95 -2.08 -19.76 1.81
N ALA A 96 -2.40 -21.01 1.49
CA ALA A 96 -1.41 -22.08 1.50
C ALA A 96 -0.28 -21.83 0.50
N MET A 97 -0.58 -21.33 -0.71
CA MET A 97 0.40 -20.95 -1.71
C MET A 97 1.27 -19.78 -1.23
N TYR A 98 0.69 -18.73 -0.64
CA TYR A 98 1.48 -17.59 -0.13
C TYR A 98 2.43 -18.02 0.98
N ARG A 99 1.97 -18.86 1.93
CA ARG A 99 2.82 -19.45 2.99
C ARG A 99 3.99 -20.22 2.40
N LEU A 100 3.72 -21.08 1.41
CA LEU A 100 4.75 -21.83 0.72
C LEU A 100 5.77 -20.90 0.03
N TYR A 101 5.31 -19.84 -0.64
CA TYR A 101 6.22 -18.90 -1.31
C TYR A 101 7.07 -18.11 -0.31
N VAL A 102 6.52 -17.73 0.83
CA VAL A 102 7.30 -17.09 1.90
C VAL A 102 8.39 -18.01 2.44
N GLU A 103 8.12 -19.31 2.57
CA GLU A 103 9.11 -20.28 3.07
C GLU A 103 10.16 -20.61 2.02
N ASP A 104 9.76 -21.09 0.87
CA ASP A 104 10.61 -21.87 -0.03
C ASP A 104 10.88 -21.24 -1.41
N ASN A 105 10.20 -20.15 -1.80
CA ASN A 105 10.44 -19.57 -3.11
C ASN A 105 11.88 -19.06 -3.25
N ALA A 106 12.54 -19.39 -4.35
CA ALA A 106 13.91 -18.95 -4.61
C ALA A 106 14.01 -17.45 -4.95
N ASP A 107 12.97 -16.89 -5.57
CA ASP A 107 12.95 -15.47 -5.97
C ASP A 107 12.51 -14.56 -4.81
N PRO A 108 13.34 -13.59 -4.41
CA PRO A 108 13.02 -12.71 -3.29
C PRO A 108 11.84 -11.76 -3.58
N LEU A 109 11.57 -11.41 -4.85
CA LEU A 109 10.44 -10.55 -5.18
C LEU A 109 9.12 -11.31 -5.11
N VAL A 110 9.12 -12.60 -5.48
CA VAL A 110 7.94 -13.47 -5.28
C VAL A 110 7.67 -13.63 -3.78
N LYS A 111 8.72 -13.84 -2.95
CA LYS A 111 8.57 -13.84 -1.49
C LYS A 111 7.97 -12.54 -0.96
N ALA A 112 8.46 -11.39 -1.42
CA ALA A 112 7.94 -10.09 -1.00
C ALA A 112 6.45 -9.92 -1.38
N CYS A 113 6.05 -10.31 -2.59
CA CYS A 113 4.64 -10.29 -3.00
C CYS A 113 3.76 -11.25 -2.19
N ALA A 114 4.28 -12.41 -1.81
CA ALA A 114 3.56 -13.34 -0.94
C ALA A 114 3.42 -12.82 0.50
N LEU A 115 4.42 -12.10 1.03
CA LEU A 115 4.32 -11.39 2.30
C LEU A 115 3.26 -10.29 2.26
N ASP A 116 3.19 -9.50 1.17
CA ASP A 116 2.14 -8.51 0.96
C ASP A 116 0.75 -9.16 0.86
N ALA A 117 0.66 -10.35 0.27
CA ALA A 117 -0.58 -11.11 0.19
C ALA A 117 -1.03 -11.62 1.58
N LEU A 118 -0.11 -12.15 2.38
CA LEU A 118 -0.40 -12.53 3.78
C LEU A 118 -0.77 -11.31 4.64
N ALA A 119 -0.16 -10.15 4.40
CA ALA A 119 -0.53 -8.91 5.08
C ALA A 119 -1.98 -8.48 4.83
N ARG A 120 -2.56 -8.86 3.69
CA ARG A 120 -3.94 -8.52 3.31
C ARG A 120 -4.97 -9.57 3.73
N HIS A 121 -4.58 -10.83 3.66
CA HIS A 121 -5.49 -11.96 3.75
C HIS A 121 -5.09 -13.00 4.82
N GLY A 122 -3.90 -12.86 5.41
CA GLY A 122 -3.37 -13.79 6.40
C GLY A 122 -4.10 -13.77 7.73
N GLU A 123 -3.67 -14.64 8.61
CA GLU A 123 -4.21 -14.83 9.95
C GLU A 123 -3.15 -14.44 11.00
N ALA A 124 -3.55 -14.27 12.27
CA ALA A 124 -2.62 -13.99 13.36
C ALA A 124 -1.54 -15.08 13.50
N SER A 125 -1.86 -16.32 13.18
CA SER A 125 -0.93 -17.45 13.18
C SER A 125 0.21 -17.31 12.16
N ASP A 126 0.08 -16.47 11.14
CA ASP A 126 1.11 -16.22 10.13
C ASP A 126 2.23 -15.30 10.66
N ALA A 127 2.01 -14.62 11.78
CA ALA A 127 2.97 -13.66 12.33
C ALA A 127 4.38 -14.24 12.51
N GLN A 128 4.49 -15.47 13.01
CA GLN A 128 5.78 -16.13 13.24
C GLN A 128 6.52 -16.44 11.94
N LEU A 129 5.79 -16.91 10.92
CA LEU A 129 6.32 -17.16 9.58
C LEU A 129 6.85 -15.87 8.97
N VAL A 130 6.07 -14.79 9.05
CA VAL A 130 6.43 -13.46 8.56
C VAL A 130 7.62 -12.88 9.33
N ALA A 131 7.63 -12.96 10.66
CA ALA A 131 8.71 -12.44 11.51
C ALA A 131 10.06 -13.11 11.22
N LYS A 132 10.07 -14.39 10.87
CA LYS A 132 11.28 -15.11 10.45
C LYS A 132 11.93 -14.45 9.22
N GLN A 133 11.15 -13.84 8.33
CA GLN A 133 11.66 -13.17 7.13
C GLN A 133 12.35 -11.82 7.42
N LEU A 134 12.24 -11.26 8.61
CA LEU A 134 13.06 -10.13 9.06
C LEU A 134 14.56 -10.48 9.14
N GLN A 135 14.93 -11.76 9.10
CA GLN A 135 16.31 -12.23 9.06
C GLN A 135 16.78 -12.58 7.65
N ASN A 136 15.96 -12.33 6.62
CA ASN A 136 16.30 -12.64 5.24
C ASN A 136 17.51 -11.79 4.77
N LYS A 137 18.29 -12.34 3.84
CA LYS A 137 19.43 -11.61 3.26
C LYS A 137 19.00 -10.47 2.33
N ASN A 138 17.82 -10.58 1.74
CA ASN A 138 17.30 -9.59 0.79
C ASN A 138 16.52 -8.51 1.52
N ILE A 139 16.87 -7.25 1.30
CA ILE A 139 16.25 -6.07 1.94
C ILE A 139 14.76 -5.97 1.57
N GLN A 140 14.38 -6.25 0.32
CA GLN A 140 12.98 -6.16 -0.11
C GLN A 140 12.09 -7.15 0.64
N VAL A 141 12.60 -8.35 0.92
CA VAL A 141 11.88 -9.35 1.73
C VAL A 141 11.75 -8.87 3.17
N LYS A 142 12.81 -8.29 3.76
CA LYS A 142 12.75 -7.75 5.13
C LYS A 142 11.75 -6.60 5.25
N VAL A 143 11.75 -5.68 4.29
CA VAL A 143 10.80 -4.55 4.24
C VAL A 143 9.36 -5.07 4.11
N ALA A 144 9.11 -6.02 3.19
CA ALA A 144 7.79 -6.62 3.04
C ALA A 144 7.34 -7.36 4.30
N ALA A 145 8.25 -8.06 5.00
CA ALA A 145 7.96 -8.71 6.27
C ALA A 145 7.60 -7.69 7.37
N ALA A 146 8.37 -6.60 7.50
CA ALA A 146 8.07 -5.55 8.46
C ALA A 146 6.71 -4.89 8.19
N LYS A 147 6.38 -4.60 6.92
CA LYS A 147 5.05 -4.10 6.50
C LYS A 147 3.94 -5.09 6.78
N ALA A 148 4.17 -6.39 6.56
CA ALA A 148 3.18 -7.40 6.86
C ALA A 148 2.90 -7.50 8.37
N LEU A 149 3.93 -7.34 9.21
CA LEU A 149 3.78 -7.31 10.66
C LEU A 149 3.09 -6.04 11.19
N GLN A 150 2.91 -5.00 10.38
CA GLN A 150 2.04 -3.88 10.75
C GLN A 150 0.56 -4.26 10.70
N ARG A 151 0.20 -5.31 9.95
CA ARG A 151 -1.18 -5.76 9.70
C ARG A 151 -1.55 -7.05 10.40
N ILE A 152 -0.57 -7.76 10.94
CA ILE A 152 -0.73 -9.01 11.67
C ILE A 152 -0.20 -8.79 13.08
N HIS A 153 -1.06 -8.92 14.09
CA HIS A 153 -0.73 -8.72 15.49
C HIS A 153 -0.49 -10.05 16.20
N ASP A 154 0.71 -10.24 16.72
CA ASP A 154 1.06 -11.32 17.66
C ASP A 154 2.11 -10.78 18.64
N PRO A 155 1.81 -10.72 19.95
CA PRO A 155 2.77 -10.26 20.96
C PRO A 155 4.09 -11.06 20.99
N GLN A 156 4.12 -12.28 20.49
CA GLN A 156 5.32 -13.11 20.49
C GLN A 156 6.40 -12.61 19.51
N VAL A 157 6.03 -11.81 18.50
CA VAL A 157 7.01 -11.27 17.54
C VAL A 157 7.65 -9.96 18.01
N THR A 158 7.22 -9.39 19.15
CA THR A 158 7.69 -8.10 19.64
C THR A 158 9.21 -8.10 19.87
N SER A 159 9.77 -9.18 20.40
CA SER A 159 11.20 -9.27 20.68
C SER A 159 12.06 -9.19 19.42
N ILE A 160 11.66 -9.82 18.33
CA ILE A 160 12.39 -9.75 17.07
C ILE A 160 12.23 -8.37 16.41
N LEU A 161 11.07 -7.73 16.51
CA LEU A 161 10.86 -6.36 16.06
C LEU A 161 11.77 -5.39 16.83
N CYS A 162 11.82 -5.47 18.16
CA CYS A 162 12.72 -4.65 18.98
C CYS A 162 14.19 -4.83 18.59
N SER A 163 14.63 -6.08 18.42
CA SER A 163 15.98 -6.39 18.01
C SER A 163 16.34 -5.81 16.64
N ARG A 164 15.45 -5.90 15.65
CA ARG A 164 15.71 -5.36 14.31
C ARG A 164 15.65 -3.84 14.26
N GLY A 165 14.71 -3.22 14.98
CA GLY A 165 14.59 -1.76 15.04
C GLY A 165 15.80 -1.08 15.67
N THR A 166 16.40 -1.70 16.68
CA THR A 166 17.55 -1.15 17.41
C THR A 166 18.91 -1.51 16.80
N ASP A 167 18.97 -2.42 15.82
CA ASP A 167 20.22 -2.78 15.14
C ASP A 167 20.62 -1.66 14.17
N GLU A 168 21.67 -0.91 14.51
CA GLU A 168 22.19 0.19 13.70
C GLU A 168 22.80 -0.27 12.37
N ASN A 169 23.11 -1.56 12.22
CA ASN A 169 23.60 -2.13 10.96
C ASN A 169 22.47 -2.58 10.03
N GLU A 170 21.22 -2.60 10.51
CA GLU A 170 20.08 -2.93 9.68
C GLU A 170 19.73 -1.75 8.75
N ASP A 171 19.20 -2.06 7.57
CA ASP A 171 18.80 -1.05 6.59
C ASP A 171 17.73 -0.09 7.16
N SER A 172 17.89 1.20 6.91
CA SER A 172 16.98 2.22 7.43
C SER A 172 15.52 2.03 6.97
N SER A 173 15.29 1.50 5.77
CA SER A 173 13.93 1.20 5.26
C SER A 173 13.26 0.10 6.08
N VAL A 174 14.01 -0.92 6.51
CA VAL A 174 13.50 -1.97 7.39
C VAL A 174 13.19 -1.40 8.77
N ARG A 175 14.10 -0.60 9.34
CA ARG A 175 13.91 0.01 10.66
C ARG A 175 12.72 0.95 10.73
N ILE A 176 12.47 1.72 9.69
CA ILE A 176 11.27 2.58 9.59
C ILE A 176 10.01 1.72 9.70
N GLU A 177 9.88 0.67 8.89
CA GLU A 177 8.70 -0.18 8.89
C GLU A 177 8.54 -0.97 10.20
N VAL A 178 9.66 -1.37 10.82
CA VAL A 178 9.68 -1.99 12.16
C VAL A 178 9.22 -1.00 13.24
N ALA A 179 9.66 0.27 13.18
CA ALA A 179 9.20 1.29 14.13
C ALA A 179 7.68 1.48 14.06
N ILE A 180 7.13 1.53 12.85
CA ILE A 180 5.68 1.61 12.63
C ILE A 180 4.98 0.37 13.20
N ALA A 181 5.52 -0.84 12.95
CA ALA A 181 4.96 -2.08 13.47
C ALA A 181 4.99 -2.12 15.02
N LEU A 182 6.01 -1.59 15.66
CA LEU A 182 6.10 -1.51 17.13
C LEU A 182 5.03 -0.61 17.75
N GLY A 183 4.47 0.34 17.00
CA GLY A 183 3.39 1.22 17.45
C GLY A 183 2.09 0.52 17.86
N GLN A 184 1.93 -0.77 17.53
CA GLN A 184 0.77 -1.57 17.97
C GLN A 184 0.97 -2.27 19.32
N TYR A 185 2.20 -2.31 19.86
CA TYR A 185 2.53 -3.06 21.07
C TYR A 185 2.78 -2.13 22.28
N ALA A 186 1.78 -1.97 23.12
CA ALA A 186 1.85 -1.18 24.36
C ALA A 186 2.59 -1.96 25.46
N ALA A 187 3.90 -2.16 25.30
CA ALA A 187 4.77 -2.91 26.19
C ALA A 187 6.08 -2.16 26.48
N ASP A 188 6.71 -2.46 27.62
CA ASP A 188 7.96 -1.83 28.05
C ASP A 188 9.06 -2.00 27.02
N ASP A 189 9.23 -3.21 26.48
CA ASP A 189 10.26 -3.50 25.49
C ASP A 189 10.10 -2.68 24.22
N SER A 190 8.85 -2.54 23.74
CA SER A 190 8.53 -1.70 22.58
C SER A 190 8.84 -0.24 22.83
N PHE A 191 8.45 0.28 23.99
CA PHE A 191 8.74 1.66 24.38
C PHE A 191 10.26 1.92 24.44
N GLN A 192 11.03 1.03 25.10
CA GLN A 192 12.48 1.18 25.22
C GLN A 192 13.17 1.09 23.85
N ALA A 193 12.73 0.17 22.99
CA ALA A 193 13.25 0.04 21.63
C ALA A 193 12.96 1.30 20.80
N LEU A 194 11.75 1.83 20.82
CA LEU A 194 11.39 3.06 20.12
C LEU A 194 12.17 4.26 20.66
N CYS A 195 12.38 4.36 21.98
CA CYS A 195 13.25 5.39 22.57
C CYS A 195 14.72 5.26 22.13
N ALA A 196 15.22 4.06 21.92
CA ALA A 196 16.56 3.85 21.36
C ALA A 196 16.63 4.27 19.89
N MET A 197 15.54 4.07 19.12
CA MET A 197 15.47 4.43 17.71
C MET A 197 15.37 5.94 17.44
N ILE A 198 14.88 6.74 18.40
CA ILE A 198 14.85 8.23 18.28
C ILE A 198 16.26 8.83 18.17
N ASP A 199 17.25 8.20 18.77
CA ASP A 199 18.62 8.73 18.89
C ASP A 199 19.56 8.13 17.85
N GLN A 200 19.02 7.52 16.80
CA GLN A 200 19.79 6.90 15.73
C GLN A 200 20.18 7.93 14.65
N ARG A 201 21.09 7.51 13.77
CA ARG A 201 21.70 8.38 12.76
C ARG A 201 20.70 8.87 11.71
N GLU A 202 19.73 8.04 11.34
CA GLU A 202 18.80 8.32 10.25
C GLU A 202 17.52 9.00 10.75
N LEU A 203 17.34 10.24 10.36
CA LEU A 203 16.24 11.08 10.80
C LEU A 203 14.84 10.47 10.50
N ALA A 204 14.70 9.74 9.39
CA ALA A 204 13.45 9.09 9.04
C ALA A 204 13.06 7.97 10.03
N VAL A 205 14.05 7.22 10.55
CA VAL A 205 13.84 6.24 11.60
C VAL A 205 13.42 6.92 12.90
N ASN A 206 14.06 8.04 13.25
CA ASN A 206 13.75 8.80 14.46
C ASN A 206 12.31 9.33 14.44
N PHE A 207 11.83 9.85 13.31
CA PHE A 207 10.44 10.30 13.16
C PHE A 207 9.46 9.13 13.24
N ALA A 208 9.69 8.02 12.56
CA ALA A 208 8.83 6.84 12.64
C ALA A 208 8.71 6.31 14.08
N ALA A 209 9.82 6.28 14.81
CA ALA A 209 9.85 5.88 16.22
C ALA A 209 9.07 6.88 17.11
N ASN A 210 9.26 8.19 16.88
CA ASN A 210 8.53 9.23 17.62
C ASN A 210 7.02 9.14 17.39
N ASP A 211 6.58 8.95 16.14
CA ASP A 211 5.15 8.82 15.82
C ASP A 211 4.54 7.59 16.50
N SER A 212 5.27 6.47 16.57
CA SER A 212 4.84 5.28 17.29
C SER A 212 4.78 5.50 18.81
N LEU A 213 5.73 6.24 19.39
CA LEU A 213 5.67 6.62 20.81
C LEU A 213 4.50 7.53 21.12
N ARG A 214 4.21 8.49 20.25
CA ARG A 214 3.01 9.36 20.38
C ARG A 214 1.73 8.54 20.34
N LEU A 215 1.66 7.57 19.44
CA LEU A 215 0.51 6.68 19.33
C LEU A 215 0.30 5.87 20.62
N LEU A 216 1.38 5.29 21.17
CA LEU A 216 1.33 4.45 22.37
C LEU A 216 0.97 5.24 23.64
N THR A 217 1.39 6.52 23.74
CA THR A 217 1.36 7.26 25.01
C THR A 217 0.42 8.47 25.03
N ASP A 218 0.02 8.96 23.86
CA ASP A 218 -0.72 10.22 23.68
C ASP A 218 0.06 11.47 24.13
N HIS A 219 1.40 11.39 24.12
CA HIS A 219 2.29 12.50 24.45
C HIS A 219 3.21 12.78 23.27
N ASP A 220 3.77 13.98 23.23
CA ASP A 220 4.74 14.41 22.23
C ASP A 220 5.92 15.12 22.89
N PHE A 221 7.06 14.44 22.94
CA PHE A 221 8.33 15.01 23.38
C PHE A 221 9.30 15.19 22.22
N ALA A 222 8.79 15.16 20.99
CA ALA A 222 9.57 15.22 19.77
C ALA A 222 10.71 14.19 19.79
N LEU A 223 11.88 14.54 19.27
CA LEU A 223 13.04 13.66 19.24
C LEU A 223 13.91 13.74 20.51
N ASP A 224 13.33 14.17 21.64
CA ASP A 224 14.07 14.24 22.92
C ASP A 224 13.90 12.93 23.72
N ARG A 225 14.84 12.00 23.51
CA ARG A 225 14.90 10.73 24.22
C ARG A 225 14.92 10.89 25.75
N ARG A 226 15.56 11.94 26.26
CA ARG A 226 15.69 12.14 27.73
C ARG A 226 14.34 12.49 28.33
N LEU A 227 13.56 13.35 27.65
CA LEU A 227 12.22 13.70 28.09
C LEU A 227 11.30 12.48 28.04
N TRP A 228 11.34 11.67 26.96
CA TRP A 228 10.59 10.41 26.87
C TRP A 228 10.88 9.48 28.04
N LEU A 229 12.16 9.21 28.35
CA LEU A 229 12.54 8.30 29.42
C LEU A 229 12.23 8.87 30.81
N SER A 230 12.39 10.18 31.06
CA SER A 230 12.07 10.81 32.35
C SER A 230 10.57 10.77 32.62
N TRP A 231 9.75 11.07 31.60
CA TRP A 231 8.30 10.98 31.68
C TRP A 231 7.85 9.54 31.95
N TYR A 232 8.39 8.57 31.23
CA TYR A 232 8.05 7.16 31.39
C TYR A 232 8.30 6.65 32.81
N ARG A 233 9.46 7.01 33.40
CA ARG A 233 9.81 6.64 34.80
C ARG A 233 8.88 7.26 35.83
N ALA A 234 8.35 8.44 35.56
CA ALA A 234 7.44 9.14 36.44
C ALA A 234 6.00 8.59 36.40
N ASN A 235 5.64 7.87 35.35
CA ASN A 235 4.27 7.42 35.12
C ASN A 235 4.11 5.91 35.31
N LYS A 236 3.28 5.49 36.26
CA LYS A 236 2.99 4.09 36.52
C LYS A 236 2.15 3.39 35.42
N LYS A 237 1.46 4.16 34.60
CA LYS A 237 0.60 3.69 33.51
C LYS A 237 0.88 4.56 32.29
N PRO A 238 2.00 4.36 31.61
CA PRO A 238 2.43 5.25 30.54
C PRO A 238 1.66 5.06 29.24
N PHE A 239 1.05 3.88 29.05
CA PHE A 239 0.34 3.57 27.81
C PHE A 239 -1.12 4.02 27.85
N ARG A 240 -1.64 4.38 26.69
CA ARG A 240 -3.06 4.67 26.51
C ARG A 240 -3.90 3.47 26.90
N LYS A 241 -5.07 3.73 27.50
CA LYS A 241 -6.02 2.66 27.83
C LYS A 241 -6.59 2.00 26.58
N GLU A 242 -6.83 2.81 25.56
CA GLU A 242 -7.40 2.40 24.28
C GLU A 242 -6.40 2.77 23.18
N LEU A 243 -5.80 1.78 22.57
CA LEU A 243 -4.82 1.97 21.50
C LEU A 243 -5.53 2.14 20.16
N GLN A 244 -5.31 3.27 19.48
CA GLN A 244 -5.85 3.56 18.15
C GLN A 244 -4.87 3.19 17.04
N TYR A 245 -4.27 2.02 17.07
CA TYR A 245 -3.40 1.62 15.99
C TYR A 245 -4.20 1.19 14.77
N LEU A 246 -3.97 1.86 13.65
CA LEU A 246 -4.46 1.47 12.33
C LEU A 246 -3.25 1.29 11.42
N TYR A 247 -3.19 0.17 10.71
CA TYR A 247 -2.07 -0.08 9.81
C TYR A 247 -2.07 0.87 8.61
N PRO A 248 -0.89 1.26 8.10
CA PRO A 248 -0.76 2.04 6.87
C PRO A 248 -1.28 1.25 5.66
N THR A 249 -1.87 1.95 4.71
CA THR A 249 -2.35 1.34 3.47
C THR A 249 -1.24 1.22 2.44
N TYR A 250 -1.26 0.16 1.64
CA TYR A 250 -0.37 0.00 0.49
C TYR A 250 -0.85 0.81 -0.71
N GLN A 251 -2.12 1.16 -0.72
CA GLN A 251 -2.76 1.91 -1.78
C GLN A 251 -3.53 3.08 -1.21
N ARG A 252 -3.73 4.10 -2.04
CA ARG A 252 -4.49 5.28 -1.62
C ARG A 252 -5.96 4.97 -1.38
N GLU A 253 -6.58 5.77 -0.55
CA GLU A 253 -8.02 5.72 -0.36
C GLU A 253 -8.78 6.18 -1.61
N LYS A 254 -10.04 5.73 -1.72
CA LYS A 254 -10.92 6.09 -2.80
C LYS A 254 -11.34 7.56 -2.66
N GLY A 255 -10.93 8.39 -3.62
CA GLY A 255 -11.31 9.79 -3.68
C GLY A 255 -12.62 10.03 -4.43
N PHE A 256 -13.11 11.26 -4.43
CA PHE A 256 -14.34 11.65 -5.12
C PHE A 256 -14.35 11.27 -6.61
N TRP A 257 -13.26 11.53 -7.33
CA TRP A 257 -13.13 11.23 -8.75
C TRP A 257 -13.18 9.73 -9.06
N ASP A 258 -12.78 8.87 -8.15
CA ASP A 258 -12.80 7.43 -8.33
C ASP A 258 -14.23 6.85 -8.29
N HIS A 259 -15.17 7.59 -7.73
CA HIS A 259 -16.59 7.23 -7.78
C HIS A 259 -17.20 7.51 -9.18
N ILE A 260 -16.63 8.50 -9.87
CA ILE A 260 -17.06 8.86 -11.23
C ILE A 260 -16.37 7.95 -12.25
N THR A 261 -15.10 7.60 -12.03
CA THR A 261 -14.29 6.73 -12.91
C THR A 261 -14.34 5.27 -12.48
N PHE A 262 -15.53 4.77 -12.10
CA PHE A 262 -15.71 3.43 -11.54
C PHE A 262 -15.25 2.28 -12.47
N TRP A 263 -15.08 2.57 -13.76
CA TRP A 263 -14.56 1.61 -14.75
C TRP A 263 -13.02 1.47 -14.74
N ALA A 264 -12.31 2.35 -14.05
CA ALA A 264 -10.87 2.25 -13.96
C ALA A 264 -10.49 1.08 -13.02
N PRO A 265 -9.58 0.17 -13.42
CA PRO A 265 -9.19 -1.00 -12.62
C PRO A 265 -8.21 -0.58 -11.50
N LEU A 266 -8.63 0.34 -10.65
CA LEU A 266 -7.85 0.81 -9.51
C LEU A 266 -8.30 0.09 -8.26
N THR A 267 -7.33 -0.35 -7.47
CA THR A 267 -7.56 -0.90 -6.14
C THR A 267 -7.39 0.22 -5.11
N PHE A 268 -8.29 0.25 -4.13
CA PHE A 268 -8.30 1.22 -3.05
C PHE A 268 -8.26 0.48 -1.72
N GLU A 269 -7.66 1.10 -0.73
CA GLU A 269 -7.54 0.50 0.59
C GLU A 269 -7.80 1.55 1.68
N LYS A 270 -8.41 1.13 2.78
CA LYS A 270 -8.57 1.97 3.97
C LYS A 270 -7.69 1.43 5.09
N PRO A 271 -7.15 2.32 5.95
CA PRO A 271 -6.50 1.88 7.17
C PRO A 271 -7.44 0.98 7.97
N GLY A 272 -6.90 -0.05 8.56
CA GLY A 272 -7.68 -1.02 9.33
C GLY A 272 -6.93 -1.48 10.56
N VAL A 273 -7.61 -2.30 11.35
CA VAL A 273 -7.06 -2.93 12.55
C VAL A 273 -6.26 -4.17 12.15
N PRO A 274 -5.05 -4.39 12.72
CA PRO A 274 -4.30 -5.61 12.48
C PRO A 274 -5.09 -6.87 12.86
N VAL A 275 -4.98 -7.89 12.04
CA VAL A 275 -5.56 -9.21 12.35
C VAL A 275 -4.91 -9.75 13.62
N GLY A 276 -5.71 -10.23 14.56
CA GLY A 276 -5.24 -10.70 15.87
C GLY A 276 -5.22 -9.64 16.98
N MET A 277 -5.44 -8.36 16.64
CA MET A 277 -5.63 -7.32 17.64
C MET A 277 -7.07 -7.32 18.14
N ASP A 278 -7.24 -7.12 19.44
CA ASP A 278 -8.56 -7.03 20.08
C ASP A 278 -9.20 -5.67 19.74
N GLU A 279 -10.23 -5.69 18.89
CA GLU A 279 -10.98 -4.49 18.47
C GLU A 279 -11.65 -3.78 19.66
N SER A 280 -11.94 -4.46 20.77
CA SER A 280 -12.54 -3.85 21.96
C SER A 280 -11.62 -2.85 22.67
N LYS A 281 -10.32 -2.87 22.37
CA LYS A 281 -9.32 -1.95 22.92
C LYS A 281 -9.10 -0.71 22.06
N LEU A 282 -9.74 -0.64 20.90
CA LEU A 282 -9.68 0.54 20.05
C LEU A 282 -10.57 1.63 20.62
N ALA A 283 -10.07 2.86 20.64
CA ALA A 283 -10.93 3.99 20.94
C ALA A 283 -12.04 4.09 19.89
N PRO A 284 -13.28 4.43 20.26
CA PRO A 284 -14.35 4.61 19.31
C PRO A 284 -13.89 5.61 18.23
N SER A 285 -14.03 5.23 16.97
CA SER A 285 -13.69 6.08 15.85
C SER A 285 -14.50 7.39 15.97
N THR A 286 -13.82 8.50 16.20
CA THR A 286 -14.39 9.84 16.05
C THR A 286 -14.44 10.23 14.56
N ALA A 287 -14.79 9.30 13.70
CA ALA A 287 -15.21 9.65 12.33
C ALA A 287 -16.49 10.50 12.49
N PRO A 288 -16.55 11.73 11.95
CA PRO A 288 -17.76 12.53 12.02
C PRO A 288 -18.92 11.72 11.44
N GLU A 289 -19.96 11.50 12.26
CA GLU A 289 -21.20 10.80 11.87
C GLU A 289 -21.98 11.53 10.76
N ASP A 290 -21.48 12.66 10.29
CA ASP A 290 -22.17 13.57 9.38
C ASP A 290 -22.36 13.04 7.95
N PHE A 291 -21.74 11.92 7.57
CA PHE A 291 -21.89 11.38 6.22
C PHE A 291 -22.87 10.21 6.09
N GLN A 292 -23.40 9.66 7.18
CA GLN A 292 -24.36 8.57 7.10
C GLN A 292 -25.84 9.04 6.94
N ASN A 293 -26.13 10.30 7.18
CA ASN A 293 -27.51 10.82 7.16
C ASN A 293 -27.95 11.51 5.86
N LEU A 294 -27.09 11.56 4.84
CA LEU A 294 -27.46 12.16 3.53
C LEU A 294 -28.20 11.19 2.58
N GLY A 295 -28.44 9.95 3.00
CA GLY A 295 -29.12 8.92 2.19
C GLY A 295 -30.60 8.70 2.50
N ASN A 296 -31.19 9.30 3.52
CA ASN A 296 -32.55 9.01 4.00
C ASN A 296 -33.44 10.25 4.14
N THR A 297 -33.43 11.14 3.17
CA THR A 297 -34.55 12.10 3.01
C THR A 297 -35.26 11.79 1.71
N LYS A 298 -36.50 11.33 1.87
CA LYS A 298 -37.52 11.04 0.83
C LYS A 298 -37.75 12.23 -0.08
#